data_b4ace91e7ec361f8016fca34b098494b
#
_entry.id   b4ace91e7ec361f8016fca34b098494b
#
_cell.length_a   1.000
_cell.length_b   1.000
_cell.length_c   1.000
_cell.angle_alpha   90.00
_cell.angle_beta   90.00
_cell.angle_gamma   90.00
#
_symmetry.space_group_name_H-M   'P 1'
#
loop_
_entity.id
_entity.type
_entity.pdbx_description
1 polymer ?
#
loop_
_entity_poly.entity_id
_entity_poly.type
_entity_poly.pdbx_seq_one_letter_code
_entity_poly.pdbx_strand_id
1 'polypeptide(L)'
;DRVDVMPVSDPSLFSMSQRISMAQTQLQMAQSAPELHNLREAYRRMYVALRVPNIQQILPDPPEPVPLDPGKENANALRGLPALTFPGQDHMAHIKAHQTFMSSNLVKNNMAVLMSLQAHIQDHISAIAEEEVAAATQQAMQQAQVNNTPLSPEEMQSIQNQGQKTIANRIAELTQELVLNEKTNMPDVGKDPLVDL
;
A
#
# COMPACT_ATOMS: atom_id res chain seq x y z
N ASP A 1 -42.16 52.81 20.49
CA ASP A 1 -41.02 51.98 20.88
C ASP A 1 -40.15 51.74 19.65
N ARG A 2 -38.98 52.38 19.63
CA ARG A 2 -37.94 52.15 18.63
C ARG A 2 -37.07 51.01 19.16
N VAL A 3 -37.09 49.86 18.49
CA VAL A 3 -36.15 48.79 18.75
C VAL A 3 -34.87 49.12 17.95
N ASP A 4 -33.83 49.50 18.66
CA ASP A 4 -32.49 49.69 18.08
C ASP A 4 -31.87 48.28 17.85
N VAL A 5 -31.87 47.83 16.63
CA VAL A 5 -31.18 46.59 16.23
C VAL A 5 -29.72 46.92 15.99
N MET A 6 -28.86 46.67 16.97
CA MET A 6 -27.43 46.68 16.76
C MET A 6 -27.02 45.38 15.98
N PRO A 7 -26.44 45.49 14.79
CA PRO A 7 -25.87 44.33 14.13
C PRO A 7 -24.63 43.89 14.90
N VAL A 8 -24.74 42.81 15.64
CA VAL A 8 -23.58 42.12 16.24
C VAL A 8 -22.89 41.32 15.12
N SER A 9 -21.86 41.89 14.52
CA SER A 9 -21.00 41.11 13.65
C SER A 9 -20.18 40.14 14.50
N ASP A 10 -20.40 38.84 14.33
CA ASP A 10 -19.57 37.82 14.96
C ASP A 10 -18.13 37.95 14.41
N PRO A 11 -17.14 38.34 15.26
CA PRO A 11 -15.76 38.50 14.80
C PRO A 11 -15.09 37.18 14.33
N SER A 12 -15.72 36.02 14.55
CA SER A 12 -15.25 34.71 14.07
C SER A 12 -15.67 34.43 12.63
N LEU A 13 -16.53 35.21 12.01
CA LEU A 13 -16.97 35.08 10.63
C LEU A 13 -15.92 35.66 9.68
N PHE A 14 -15.04 34.79 9.17
CA PHE A 14 -14.11 35.17 8.11
C PHE A 14 -14.87 35.64 6.87
N SER A 15 -14.44 36.77 6.30
CA SER A 15 -14.93 37.23 5.00
C SER A 15 -14.59 36.21 3.90
N MET A 16 -15.33 36.24 2.79
CA MET A 16 -15.06 35.34 1.65
C MET A 16 -13.62 35.52 1.14
N SER A 17 -13.12 36.74 1.07
CA SER A 17 -11.74 37.04 0.65
C SER A 17 -10.70 36.45 1.60
N GLN A 18 -10.93 36.49 2.91
CA GLN A 18 -10.04 35.85 3.88
C GLN A 18 -10.02 34.33 3.73
N ARG A 19 -11.17 33.69 3.52
CA ARG A 19 -11.24 32.23 3.27
C ARG A 19 -10.49 31.82 2.02
N ILE A 20 -10.63 32.58 0.94
CA ILE A 20 -9.89 32.34 -0.32
C ILE A 20 -8.39 32.50 -0.08
N SER A 21 -7.96 33.59 0.58
CA SER A 21 -6.54 33.82 0.89
C SER A 21 -5.94 32.70 1.74
N MET A 22 -6.64 32.23 2.77
CA MET A 22 -6.19 31.12 3.61
C MET A 22 -6.08 29.80 2.80
N ALA A 23 -7.08 29.49 1.99
CA ALA A 23 -7.07 28.29 1.15
C ALA A 23 -5.95 28.35 0.09
N GLN A 24 -5.67 29.52 -0.48
CA GLN A 24 -4.57 29.76 -1.41
C GLN A 24 -3.21 29.54 -0.73
N THR A 25 -3.03 30.06 0.47
CA THR A 25 -1.81 29.85 1.25
C THR A 25 -1.60 28.37 1.58
N GLN A 26 -2.67 27.66 2.01
CA GLN A 26 -2.61 26.22 2.28
C GLN A 26 -2.23 25.44 1.01
N LEU A 27 -2.80 25.79 -0.14
CA LEU A 27 -2.47 25.13 -1.42
C LEU A 27 -1.00 25.38 -1.81
N GLN A 28 -0.50 26.61 -1.66
CA GLN A 28 0.92 26.91 -1.92
C GLN A 28 1.85 26.12 -1.01
N MET A 29 1.55 26.01 0.29
CA MET A 29 2.31 25.18 1.23
C MET A 29 2.28 23.72 0.83
N ALA A 30 1.13 23.20 0.43
CA ALA A 30 1.00 21.82 0.00
C ALA A 30 1.77 21.54 -1.32
N GLN A 31 1.84 22.51 -2.22
CA GLN A 31 2.63 22.38 -3.47
C GLN A 31 4.14 22.45 -3.23
N SER A 32 4.58 23.20 -2.20
CA SER A 32 6.00 23.30 -1.87
C SER A 32 6.57 22.08 -1.16
N ALA A 33 5.73 21.28 -0.49
CA ALA A 33 6.13 20.07 0.22
C ALA A 33 5.04 18.98 0.07
N PRO A 34 4.88 18.41 -1.15
CA PRO A 34 3.80 17.47 -1.46
C PRO A 34 3.87 16.18 -0.65
N GLU A 35 5.06 15.79 -0.19
CA GLU A 35 5.27 14.60 0.65
C GLU A 35 4.70 14.74 2.07
N LEU A 36 4.51 15.96 2.54
CA LEU A 36 3.96 16.25 3.88
C LEU A 36 2.46 16.55 3.86
N HIS A 37 1.87 16.75 2.68
CA HIS A 37 0.51 17.26 2.55
C HIS A 37 -0.35 16.41 1.62
N ASN A 38 -1.64 16.30 1.96
CA ASN A 38 -2.63 15.82 1.02
C ASN A 38 -2.99 16.93 0.01
N LEU A 39 -2.29 16.93 -1.12
CA LEU A 39 -2.43 17.95 -2.17
C LEU A 39 -3.87 18.00 -2.73
N ARG A 40 -4.53 16.83 -2.87
CA ARG A 40 -5.91 16.73 -3.35
C ARG A 40 -6.88 17.46 -2.42
N GLU A 41 -6.73 17.27 -1.10
CA GLU A 41 -7.54 17.96 -0.09
C GLU A 41 -7.29 19.47 -0.10
N ALA A 42 -6.04 19.90 -0.33
CA ALA A 42 -5.72 21.32 -0.47
C ALA A 42 -6.42 21.96 -1.68
N TYR A 43 -6.45 21.29 -2.84
CA TYR A 43 -7.24 21.71 -3.99
C TYR A 43 -8.75 21.73 -3.68
N ARG A 44 -9.27 20.70 -3.02
CA ARG A 44 -10.69 20.64 -2.64
C ARG A 44 -11.08 21.83 -1.78
N ARG A 45 -10.26 22.19 -0.77
CA ARG A 45 -10.48 23.36 0.09
C ARG A 45 -10.46 24.65 -0.70
N MET A 46 -9.59 24.79 -1.68
CA MET A 46 -9.54 25.95 -2.56
C MET A 46 -10.84 26.08 -3.38
N TYR A 47 -11.32 24.99 -3.99
CA TYR A 47 -12.58 25.01 -4.71
C TYR A 47 -13.79 25.31 -3.83
N VAL A 48 -13.81 24.80 -2.59
CA VAL A 48 -14.85 25.15 -1.60
C VAL A 48 -14.82 26.63 -1.25
N ALA A 49 -13.62 27.21 -1.03
CA ALA A 49 -13.48 28.64 -0.74
C ALA A 49 -13.95 29.51 -1.90
N LEU A 50 -13.71 29.09 -3.13
CA LEU A 50 -14.16 29.72 -4.36
C LEU A 50 -15.65 29.50 -4.68
N ARG A 51 -16.35 28.66 -3.89
CA ARG A 51 -17.75 28.26 -4.12
C ARG A 51 -17.98 27.61 -5.50
N VAL A 52 -17.01 26.84 -5.98
CA VAL A 52 -17.15 26.11 -7.24
C VAL A 52 -18.21 25.01 -7.06
N PRO A 53 -19.24 24.96 -7.93
CA PRO A 53 -20.23 23.89 -7.87
C PRO A 53 -19.63 22.58 -8.41
N ASN A 54 -20.18 21.45 -7.98
CA ASN A 54 -19.83 20.11 -8.50
C ASN A 54 -18.33 19.79 -8.48
N ILE A 55 -17.67 20.09 -7.37
CA ILE A 55 -16.21 19.91 -7.21
C ILE A 55 -15.77 18.49 -7.62
N GLN A 56 -16.59 17.47 -7.39
CA GLN A 56 -16.28 16.08 -7.75
C GLN A 56 -16.13 15.85 -9.27
N GLN A 57 -16.72 16.68 -10.11
CA GLN A 57 -16.53 16.60 -11.55
C GLN A 57 -15.15 17.15 -11.98
N ILE A 58 -14.63 18.13 -11.25
CA ILE A 58 -13.32 18.76 -11.53
C ILE A 58 -12.20 17.98 -10.84
N LEU A 59 -12.48 17.48 -9.62
CA LEU A 59 -11.56 16.73 -8.80
C LEU A 59 -12.23 15.39 -8.39
N PRO A 60 -12.38 14.46 -9.34
CA PRO A 60 -12.99 13.16 -9.08
C PRO A 60 -12.17 12.37 -8.06
N ASP A 61 -12.85 11.57 -7.23
CA ASP A 61 -12.15 10.68 -6.31
C ASP A 61 -11.26 9.72 -7.11
N PRO A 62 -10.04 9.40 -6.61
CA PRO A 62 -9.23 8.38 -7.25
C PRO A 62 -10.02 7.07 -7.26
N PRO A 63 -9.90 6.27 -8.32
CA PRO A 63 -10.54 4.96 -8.36
C PRO A 63 -10.07 4.12 -7.17
N GLU A 64 -10.97 3.34 -6.61
CA GLU A 64 -10.59 2.39 -5.56
C GLU A 64 -9.56 1.40 -6.13
N PRO A 65 -8.50 1.11 -5.38
CA PRO A 65 -7.52 0.11 -5.78
C PRO A 65 -8.21 -1.25 -5.94
N VAL A 66 -7.92 -1.93 -7.03
CA VAL A 66 -8.42 -3.29 -7.32
C VAL A 66 -7.27 -4.26 -7.53
N PRO A 67 -7.44 -5.54 -7.20
CA PRO A 67 -6.44 -6.55 -7.49
C PRO A 67 -6.11 -6.59 -9.00
N LEU A 68 -4.84 -6.63 -9.32
CA LEU A 68 -4.35 -6.75 -10.68
C LEU A 68 -3.69 -8.11 -10.88
N ASP A 69 -3.61 -8.56 -12.12
CA ASP A 69 -2.75 -9.69 -12.47
C ASP A 69 -1.27 -9.26 -12.48
N PRO A 70 -0.32 -10.19 -12.24
CA PRO A 70 1.09 -9.86 -12.11
C PRO A 70 1.69 -9.26 -13.39
N GLY A 71 1.11 -9.55 -14.57
CA GLY A 71 1.55 -8.93 -15.83
C GLY A 71 1.23 -7.45 -15.90
N LYS A 72 0.06 -7.03 -15.42
CA LYS A 72 -0.31 -5.61 -15.32
C LYS A 72 0.52 -4.89 -14.26
N GLU A 73 0.80 -5.54 -13.14
CA GLU A 73 1.66 -4.97 -12.09
C GLU A 73 3.08 -4.75 -12.61
N ASN A 74 3.63 -5.71 -13.36
CA ASN A 74 4.91 -5.55 -14.06
C ASN A 74 4.93 -4.36 -15.02
N ALA A 75 3.86 -4.19 -15.81
CA ALA A 75 3.73 -3.06 -16.72
C ALA A 75 3.60 -1.71 -15.97
N ASN A 76 2.92 -1.71 -14.83
CA ASN A 76 2.82 -0.54 -13.94
C ASN A 76 4.18 -0.18 -13.33
N ALA A 77 4.95 -1.17 -12.90
CA ALA A 77 6.30 -0.95 -12.36
C ALA A 77 7.23 -0.26 -13.39
N LEU A 78 7.16 -0.62 -14.68
CA LEU A 78 7.89 0.08 -15.75
C LEU A 78 7.49 1.55 -15.89
N ARG A 79 6.26 1.89 -15.53
CA ARG A 79 5.70 3.24 -15.59
C ARG A 79 5.91 4.03 -14.30
N GLY A 80 6.55 3.41 -13.29
CA GLY A 80 6.73 4.00 -11.96
C GLY A 80 5.43 4.09 -11.15
N LEU A 81 4.41 3.29 -11.49
CA LEU A 81 3.16 3.22 -10.74
C LEU A 81 3.27 2.17 -9.63
N PRO A 82 2.71 2.44 -8.45
CA PRO A 82 2.72 1.49 -7.35
C PRO A 82 1.88 0.26 -7.66
N ALA A 83 2.31 -0.90 -7.18
CA ALA A 83 1.52 -2.11 -7.08
C ALA A 83 1.08 -2.31 -5.63
N LEU A 84 -0.08 -2.93 -5.43
CA LEU A 84 -0.66 -3.20 -4.12
C LEU A 84 -1.03 -4.67 -4.02
N THR A 85 -0.79 -5.25 -2.86
CA THR A 85 -1.24 -6.61 -2.54
C THR A 85 -2.63 -6.60 -1.95
N PHE A 86 -3.41 -7.64 -2.24
CA PHE A 86 -4.77 -7.80 -1.72
C PHE A 86 -4.96 -9.19 -1.13
N PRO A 87 -5.73 -9.33 -0.06
CA PRO A 87 -6.03 -10.64 0.52
C PRO A 87 -6.67 -11.59 -0.51
N GLY A 88 -6.27 -12.85 -0.46
CA GLY A 88 -6.80 -13.90 -1.34
C GLY A 88 -6.26 -13.91 -2.76
N GLN A 89 -5.23 -13.11 -3.08
CA GLN A 89 -4.48 -13.26 -4.33
C GLN A 89 -3.62 -14.54 -4.28
N ASP A 90 -3.30 -15.09 -5.45
CA ASP A 90 -2.25 -16.13 -5.55
C ASP A 90 -0.87 -15.46 -5.43
N HIS A 91 -0.48 -15.15 -4.19
CA HIS A 91 0.76 -14.44 -3.88
C HIS A 91 2.00 -15.17 -4.41
N MET A 92 2.02 -16.51 -4.37
CA MET A 92 3.15 -17.29 -4.89
C MET A 92 3.28 -17.18 -6.41
N ALA A 93 2.16 -17.18 -7.14
CA ALA A 93 2.16 -16.96 -8.58
C ALA A 93 2.65 -15.54 -8.94
N HIS A 94 2.24 -14.50 -8.16
CA HIS A 94 2.72 -13.13 -8.32
C HIS A 94 4.23 -13.04 -8.10
N ILE A 95 4.74 -13.58 -7.00
CA ILE A 95 6.18 -13.60 -6.69
C ILE A 95 6.96 -14.21 -7.84
N LYS A 96 6.56 -15.40 -8.33
CA LYS A 96 7.22 -16.09 -9.42
C LYS A 96 7.21 -15.28 -10.73
N ALA A 97 6.09 -14.64 -11.04
CA ALA A 97 5.96 -13.80 -12.23
C ALA A 97 6.84 -12.54 -12.14
N HIS A 98 6.92 -11.90 -10.98
CA HIS A 98 7.79 -10.74 -10.76
C HIS A 98 9.26 -11.12 -10.82
N GLN A 99 9.69 -12.21 -10.20
CA GLN A 99 11.07 -12.72 -10.30
C GLN A 99 11.48 -13.01 -11.74
N THR A 100 10.60 -13.69 -12.50
CA THR A 100 10.83 -13.96 -13.92
C THR A 100 10.98 -12.66 -14.72
N PHE A 101 10.15 -11.67 -14.43
CA PHE A 101 10.20 -10.37 -15.11
C PHE A 101 11.46 -9.58 -14.75
N MET A 102 11.88 -9.59 -13.48
CA MET A 102 13.12 -8.95 -13.01
C MET A 102 14.37 -9.51 -13.71
N SER A 103 14.36 -10.80 -14.03
CA SER A 103 15.46 -11.47 -14.76
C SER A 103 15.50 -11.13 -16.25
N SER A 104 14.47 -10.49 -16.79
CA SER A 104 14.38 -10.16 -18.21
C SER A 104 15.38 -9.08 -18.64
N ASN A 105 15.76 -9.09 -19.90
CA ASN A 105 16.66 -8.06 -20.47
C ASN A 105 16.07 -6.65 -20.41
N LEU A 106 14.75 -6.53 -20.29
CA LEU A 106 14.02 -5.26 -20.21
C LEU A 106 14.25 -4.56 -18.85
N VAL A 107 14.40 -5.33 -17.80
CA VAL A 107 14.35 -4.80 -16.40
C VAL A 107 15.68 -4.96 -15.68
N LYS A 108 16.47 -6.01 -16.00
CA LYS A 108 17.69 -6.36 -15.23
C LYS A 108 18.70 -5.20 -15.01
N ASN A 109 18.67 -4.19 -15.86
CA ASN A 109 19.54 -3.00 -15.74
C ASN A 109 18.81 -1.75 -15.25
N ASN A 110 17.50 -1.84 -14.92
CA ASN A 110 16.70 -0.73 -14.40
C ASN A 110 16.55 -0.85 -12.89
N MET A 111 17.48 -0.25 -12.16
CA MET A 111 17.54 -0.35 -10.69
C MET A 111 16.24 0.13 -10.02
N ALA A 112 15.60 1.19 -10.52
CA ALA A 112 14.37 1.71 -9.93
C ALA A 112 13.22 0.70 -10.02
N VAL A 113 13.06 0.05 -11.17
CA VAL A 113 12.04 -1.01 -11.36
C VAL A 113 12.37 -2.24 -10.53
N LEU A 114 13.65 -2.65 -10.48
CA LEU A 114 14.07 -3.78 -9.65
C LEU A 114 13.75 -3.55 -8.17
N MET A 115 14.08 -2.38 -7.64
CA MET A 115 13.79 -2.04 -6.23
C MET A 115 12.28 -2.00 -5.95
N SER A 116 11.49 -1.44 -6.87
CA SER A 116 10.03 -1.40 -6.73
C SER A 116 9.42 -2.80 -6.72
N LEU A 117 9.81 -3.67 -7.65
CA LEU A 117 9.33 -5.05 -7.70
C LEU A 117 9.82 -5.88 -6.52
N GLN A 118 11.04 -5.65 -6.04
CA GLN A 118 11.56 -6.35 -4.86
C GLN A 118 10.77 -5.97 -3.60
N ALA A 119 10.44 -4.69 -3.43
CA ALA A 119 9.58 -4.25 -2.35
C ALA A 119 8.18 -4.89 -2.44
N HIS A 120 7.59 -4.92 -3.65
CA HIS A 120 6.28 -5.53 -3.87
C HIS A 120 6.29 -7.06 -3.65
N ILE A 121 7.35 -7.77 -4.02
CA ILE A 121 7.53 -9.18 -3.66
C ILE A 121 7.55 -9.36 -2.13
N GLN A 122 8.19 -8.44 -1.40
CA GLN A 122 8.20 -8.49 0.07
C GLN A 122 6.79 -8.29 0.65
N ASP A 123 5.96 -7.44 0.04
CA ASP A 123 4.56 -7.27 0.44
C ASP A 123 3.77 -8.57 0.23
N HIS A 124 3.98 -9.29 -0.88
CA HIS A 124 3.36 -10.60 -1.10
C HIS A 124 3.81 -11.66 -0.09
N ILE A 125 5.11 -11.69 0.26
CA ILE A 125 5.63 -12.60 1.30
C ILE A 125 4.96 -12.30 2.65
N SER A 126 4.81 -11.03 2.99
CA SER A 126 4.15 -10.60 4.23
C SER A 126 2.68 -11.02 4.23
N ALA A 127 1.98 -10.84 3.12
CA ALA A 127 0.58 -11.24 2.96
C ALA A 127 0.39 -12.76 3.15
N ILE A 128 1.26 -13.61 2.57
CA ILE A 128 1.23 -15.06 2.79
C ILE A 128 1.33 -15.38 4.29
N ALA A 129 2.31 -14.80 4.97
CA ALA A 129 2.52 -15.07 6.39
C ALA A 129 1.34 -14.61 7.26
N GLU A 130 0.75 -13.46 6.93
CA GLU A 130 -0.43 -12.93 7.61
C GLU A 130 -1.67 -13.83 7.39
N GLU A 131 -1.91 -14.28 6.16
CA GLU A 131 -3.02 -15.17 5.82
C GLU A 131 -2.88 -16.55 6.50
N GLU A 132 -1.68 -17.15 6.50
CA GLU A 132 -1.40 -18.41 7.18
C GLU A 132 -1.70 -18.30 8.70
N VAL A 133 -1.26 -17.23 9.35
CA VAL A 133 -1.49 -16.99 10.77
C VAL A 133 -2.96 -16.67 11.07
N ALA A 134 -3.60 -15.90 10.21
CA ALA A 134 -5.03 -15.60 10.35
C ALA A 134 -5.88 -16.88 10.26
N ALA A 135 -5.58 -17.75 9.30
CA ALA A 135 -6.25 -19.04 9.13
C ALA A 135 -6.05 -19.95 10.36
N ALA A 136 -4.81 -20.06 10.87
CA ALA A 136 -4.50 -20.83 12.07
C ALA A 136 -5.23 -20.29 13.32
N THR A 137 -5.27 -18.97 13.46
CA THR A 137 -5.97 -18.31 14.56
C THR A 137 -7.48 -18.57 14.49
N GLN A 138 -8.06 -18.48 13.30
CA GLN A 138 -9.48 -18.75 13.09
C GLN A 138 -9.83 -20.20 13.41
N GLN A 139 -8.99 -21.17 13.01
CA GLN A 139 -9.19 -22.58 13.34
C GLN A 139 -9.12 -22.81 14.85
N ALA A 140 -8.17 -22.20 15.57
CA ALA A 140 -8.07 -22.30 17.02
C ALA A 140 -9.33 -21.74 17.71
N MET A 141 -9.86 -20.61 17.26
CA MET A 141 -11.10 -20.02 17.79
C MET A 141 -12.31 -20.91 17.54
N GLN A 142 -12.41 -21.53 16.36
CA GLN A 142 -13.51 -22.45 16.03
C GLN A 142 -13.45 -23.70 16.94
N GLN A 143 -12.26 -24.26 17.15
CA GLN A 143 -12.09 -25.41 18.05
C GLN A 143 -12.47 -25.08 19.51
N ALA A 144 -12.12 -23.89 19.98
CA ALA A 144 -12.51 -23.42 21.32
C ALA A 144 -14.03 -23.30 21.46
N GLN A 145 -14.73 -22.84 20.42
CA GLN A 145 -16.20 -22.77 20.40
C GLN A 145 -16.84 -24.17 20.41
N VAL A 146 -16.32 -25.09 19.60
CA VAL A 146 -16.83 -26.47 19.54
C VAL A 146 -16.65 -27.19 20.89
N ASN A 147 -15.56 -26.95 21.58
CA ASN A 147 -15.24 -27.52 22.90
C ASN A 147 -15.96 -26.80 24.06
N ASN A 148 -16.80 -25.80 23.76
CA ASN A 148 -17.51 -24.99 24.75
C ASN A 148 -16.59 -24.35 25.82
N THR A 149 -15.34 -24.04 25.45
CA THR A 149 -14.33 -23.42 26.30
C THR A 149 -14.03 -22.02 25.74
N PRO A 150 -14.73 -20.97 26.17
CA PRO A 150 -14.47 -19.62 25.68
C PRO A 150 -13.06 -19.19 26.08
N LEU A 151 -12.31 -18.62 25.12
CA LEU A 151 -10.97 -18.10 25.36
C LEU A 151 -11.05 -16.89 26.31
N SER A 152 -10.20 -16.88 27.33
CA SER A 152 -10.05 -15.73 28.20
C SER A 152 -9.37 -14.56 27.46
N PRO A 153 -9.52 -13.30 27.92
CA PRO A 153 -8.80 -12.16 27.36
C PRO A 153 -7.28 -12.32 27.33
N GLU A 154 -6.72 -13.00 28.32
CA GLU A 154 -5.28 -13.28 28.41
C GLU A 154 -4.83 -14.30 27.38
N GLU A 155 -5.63 -15.33 27.11
CA GLU A 155 -5.37 -16.32 26.07
C GLU A 155 -5.48 -15.68 24.68
N MET A 156 -6.45 -14.80 24.43
CA MET A 156 -6.57 -14.06 23.19
C MET A 156 -5.34 -13.17 22.94
N GLN A 157 -4.86 -12.46 23.95
CA GLN A 157 -3.66 -11.63 23.85
C GLN A 157 -2.39 -12.48 23.62
N SER A 158 -2.31 -13.65 24.23
CA SER A 158 -1.22 -14.60 24.00
C SER A 158 -1.21 -15.11 22.56
N ILE A 159 -2.37 -15.49 22.02
CA ILE A 159 -2.53 -15.92 20.60
C ILE A 159 -2.09 -14.80 19.67
N GLN A 160 -2.51 -13.57 19.92
CA GLN A 160 -2.13 -12.42 19.11
C GLN A 160 -0.62 -12.16 19.12
N ASN A 161 0.01 -12.18 20.30
CA ASN A 161 1.45 -11.99 20.44
C ASN A 161 2.25 -13.12 19.78
N GLN A 162 1.76 -14.36 19.89
CA GLN A 162 2.37 -15.51 19.24
C GLN A 162 2.19 -15.44 17.71
N GLY A 163 1.03 -14.98 17.22
CA GLY A 163 0.78 -14.73 15.82
C GLY A 163 1.79 -13.76 15.21
N GLN A 164 2.06 -12.63 15.86
CA GLN A 164 3.05 -11.66 15.36
C GLN A 164 4.47 -12.25 15.26
N LYS A 165 4.89 -13.07 16.24
CA LYS A 165 6.19 -13.75 16.18
C LYS A 165 6.23 -14.78 15.05
N THR A 166 5.13 -15.50 14.85
CA THR A 166 5.02 -16.49 13.78
C THR A 166 5.07 -15.83 12.41
N ILE A 167 4.39 -14.70 12.21
CA ILE A 167 4.47 -13.89 10.98
C ILE A 167 5.91 -13.50 10.69
N ALA A 168 6.62 -12.93 11.66
CA ALA A 168 8.01 -12.50 11.48
C ALA A 168 8.94 -13.67 11.09
N ASN A 169 8.79 -14.83 11.75
CA ASN A 169 9.56 -16.02 11.43
C ASN A 169 9.22 -16.56 10.04
N ARG A 170 7.93 -16.59 9.69
CA ARG A 170 7.48 -17.09 8.38
C ARG A 170 7.94 -16.21 7.22
N ILE A 171 7.94 -14.88 7.40
CA ILE A 171 8.52 -13.93 6.43
C ILE A 171 10.00 -14.24 6.22
N ALA A 172 10.76 -14.47 7.30
CA ALA A 172 12.20 -14.78 7.18
C ALA A 172 12.44 -16.11 6.45
N GLU A 173 11.65 -17.16 6.75
CA GLU A 173 11.72 -18.46 6.08
C GLU A 173 11.41 -18.34 4.58
N LEU A 174 10.28 -17.72 4.21
CA LEU A 174 9.88 -17.53 2.82
C LEU A 174 10.91 -16.71 2.03
N THR A 175 11.44 -15.65 2.64
CA THR A 175 12.50 -14.86 2.01
C THR A 175 13.75 -15.69 1.75
N GLN A 176 14.15 -16.55 2.70
CA GLN A 176 15.29 -17.42 2.54
C GLN A 176 15.06 -18.51 1.48
N GLU A 177 13.88 -19.12 1.45
CA GLU A 177 13.50 -20.11 0.43
C GLU A 177 13.55 -19.51 -0.98
N LEU A 178 13.08 -18.28 -1.16
CA LEU A 178 13.11 -17.60 -2.46
C LEU A 178 14.54 -17.30 -2.91
N VAL A 179 15.42 -16.85 -2.00
CA VAL A 179 16.84 -16.61 -2.30
C VAL A 179 17.57 -17.91 -2.66
N LEU A 180 17.26 -19.03 -2.01
CA LEU A 180 17.84 -20.33 -2.33
C LEU A 180 17.37 -20.83 -3.69
N ASN A 181 16.09 -20.67 -4.01
CA ASN A 181 15.52 -21.07 -5.30
C ASN A 181 16.09 -20.24 -6.47
N GLU A 182 16.37 -18.96 -6.27
CA GLU A 182 17.06 -18.14 -7.28
C GLU A 182 18.47 -18.66 -7.58
N LYS A 183 19.23 -19.06 -6.56
CA LYS A 183 20.59 -19.59 -6.74
C LYS A 183 20.62 -20.95 -7.44
N THR A 184 19.61 -21.80 -7.22
CA THR A 184 19.50 -23.11 -7.86
C THR A 184 19.01 -23.03 -9.31
N ASN A 185 18.28 -21.98 -9.67
CA ASN A 185 17.77 -21.76 -11.04
C ASN A 185 18.67 -20.90 -11.93
N MET A 186 19.82 -20.41 -11.42
CA MET A 186 20.80 -19.76 -12.28
C MET A 186 21.39 -20.82 -13.24
N PRO A 187 21.33 -20.61 -14.58
CA PRO A 187 22.06 -21.48 -15.49
C PRO A 187 23.54 -21.45 -15.14
N ASP A 188 24.15 -22.63 -15.07
CA ASP A 188 25.59 -22.78 -14.82
C ASP A 188 26.37 -22.03 -15.92
N VAL A 189 26.81 -20.81 -15.65
CA VAL A 189 27.59 -19.96 -16.57
C VAL A 189 29.05 -20.45 -16.66
N GLY A 190 29.33 -21.64 -16.19
CA GLY A 190 30.69 -22.17 -15.96
C GLY A 190 31.24 -23.16 -17.01
N LYS A 191 30.64 -23.28 -18.18
CA LYS A 191 31.29 -24.05 -19.29
C LYS A 191 31.03 -23.36 -20.61
N ASP A 192 31.87 -22.39 -20.91
CA ASP A 192 32.03 -21.93 -22.29
C ASP A 192 32.77 -23.01 -23.08
N PRO A 193 32.11 -23.70 -24.06
CA PRO A 193 32.76 -24.79 -24.82
C PRO A 193 33.78 -24.30 -25.87
N LEU A 194 34.18 -23.02 -25.83
CA LEU A 194 35.09 -22.40 -26.80
C LEU A 194 36.49 -22.09 -26.26
N VAL A 195 36.90 -22.67 -25.12
CA VAL A 195 38.26 -22.45 -24.58
C VAL A 195 39.22 -23.61 -24.87
N ASP A 196 38.78 -24.69 -25.53
CA ASP A 196 39.62 -25.80 -25.96
C ASP A 196 39.66 -25.94 -27.50
N LEU A 197 40.23 -24.94 -28.18
CA LEU A 197 40.74 -25.08 -29.57
C LEU A 197 42.05 -24.29 -29.72
#